data_4089d35f3b907b1988f87e5116b9df45
#
_entry.id   4089d35f3b907b1988f87e5116b9df45
#
_cell.length_a   1.000
_cell.length_b   1.000
_cell.length_c   1.000
_cell.angle_alpha   90.00
_cell.angle_beta   90.00
_cell.angle_gamma   90.00
#
_symmetry.space_group_name_H-M   'P 1'
#
loop_
_entity.id
_entity.type
_entity.pdbx_description
1 polymer ?
#
loop_
_entity_poly.entity_id
_entity_poly.type
_entity_poly.pdbx_seq_one_letter_code
_entity_poly.pdbx_strand_id
1 'polypeptide(L)'
;MAKLIILRGLPASGKSTWARSWCEDPANTWPHCVISLDDIRLMIAGSAQVRNRLQSEHGKRFNDMVVAMGRHMIADALDAGWDVVADAQHANPRYAAELALLAQRHGALWETRDFDVPLDELLRRNAARDTADRVPEDYIRSSWKHFHTAMFRPLEPGDPNGNLLERMRADPYVRVIPVRGETDVYACNFTAEAFREHRWTDRTINARGLFVGGNGQVVQRGFEKFFAVDETEETSFAQVVNHAQEHPESLPVRVERKENGFLGLVGAAGTPGLFRFWSKSGQTDYSALIERLFPSDSAVRAELWRMLHEWNVTAAFEVIDRESDRHIVGYESSGLRLLHLIRNAESFSIDAAHEETFTLAGGFVRPETVAICHSPEXXXXSRPGNRRRQGKPA
;
A
#
# COMPACT_ATOMS: atom_id res chain seq x y z
N MET A 1 8.19 12.59 -30.31
CA MET A 1 7.58 12.10 -29.06
C MET A 1 8.72 11.82 -28.11
N ALA A 2 8.66 12.40 -26.91
CA ALA A 2 9.72 12.21 -25.90
C ALA A 2 9.88 10.74 -25.52
N LYS A 3 11.06 10.37 -25.05
CA LYS A 3 11.38 8.98 -24.68
C LYS A 3 12.11 8.93 -23.34
N LEU A 4 11.71 8.01 -22.47
CA LEU A 4 12.38 7.73 -21.21
C LEU A 4 13.16 6.42 -21.32
N ILE A 5 14.47 6.46 -21.08
CA ILE A 5 15.33 5.28 -21.03
C ILE A 5 15.65 4.99 -19.55
N ILE A 6 15.15 3.88 -19.04
CA ILE A 6 15.31 3.47 -17.63
C ILE A 6 16.49 2.51 -17.52
N LEU A 7 17.58 2.95 -16.89
CA LEU A 7 18.74 2.08 -16.70
C LEU A 7 18.51 1.14 -15.53
N ARG A 8 18.79 -0.16 -15.71
CA ARG A 8 18.69 -1.15 -14.64
C ARG A 8 20.01 -1.89 -14.47
N GLY A 9 20.49 -1.97 -13.22
CA GLY A 9 21.75 -2.67 -12.94
C GLY A 9 22.32 -2.29 -11.58
N LEU A 10 23.13 -3.16 -11.02
CA LEU A 10 23.75 -2.96 -9.71
C LEU A 10 24.89 -1.93 -9.75
N PRO A 11 25.40 -1.47 -8.61
CA PRO A 11 26.57 -0.57 -8.58
C PRO A 11 27.73 -1.19 -9.35
N ALA A 12 28.50 -0.33 -10.01
CA ALA A 12 29.66 -0.72 -10.84
C ALA A 12 29.31 -1.47 -12.15
N SER A 13 28.04 -1.54 -12.55
CA SER A 13 27.66 -2.23 -13.80
C SER A 13 27.92 -1.41 -15.06
N GLY A 14 28.25 -0.11 -14.96
CA GLY A 14 28.57 0.74 -16.12
C GLY A 14 27.44 1.67 -16.58
N LYS A 15 26.32 1.71 -15.86
CA LYS A 15 25.14 2.55 -16.19
C LYS A 15 25.51 4.01 -16.45
N SER A 16 26.15 4.65 -15.47
CA SER A 16 26.46 6.10 -15.55
C SER A 16 27.49 6.39 -16.64
N THR A 17 28.41 5.46 -16.91
CA THR A 17 29.35 5.59 -18.04
C THR A 17 28.58 5.60 -19.36
N TRP A 18 27.65 4.65 -19.50
CA TRP A 18 26.81 4.58 -20.70
C TRP A 18 25.93 5.83 -20.83
N ALA A 19 25.32 6.30 -19.73
CA ALA A 19 24.43 7.47 -19.74
C ALA A 19 25.20 8.72 -20.24
N ARG A 20 26.42 8.93 -19.77
CA ARG A 20 27.27 10.04 -20.24
C ARG A 20 27.60 9.91 -21.74
N SER A 21 28.05 8.70 -22.16
CA SER A 21 28.37 8.47 -23.58
C SER A 21 27.14 8.68 -24.46
N TRP A 22 25.96 8.25 -24.00
CA TRP A 22 24.72 8.45 -24.73
C TRP A 22 24.39 9.95 -24.87
N CYS A 23 24.57 10.70 -23.80
CA CYS A 23 24.31 12.16 -23.80
C CYS A 23 25.26 12.93 -24.71
N GLU A 24 26.51 12.44 -24.85
CA GLU A 24 27.53 13.06 -25.68
C GLU A 24 27.50 12.60 -27.14
N ASP A 25 26.72 11.56 -27.45
CA ASP A 25 26.68 10.96 -28.78
C ASP A 25 25.96 11.92 -29.77
N PRO A 26 26.67 12.42 -30.80
CA PRO A 26 26.07 13.33 -31.78
C PRO A 26 24.96 12.69 -32.63
N ALA A 27 24.82 11.36 -32.58
CA ALA A 27 23.72 10.67 -33.27
C ALA A 27 22.39 10.81 -32.51
N ASN A 28 22.42 11.15 -31.22
CA ASN A 28 21.22 11.40 -30.45
C ASN A 28 20.71 12.81 -30.71
N THR A 29 19.46 12.91 -31.09
CA THR A 29 18.85 14.20 -31.42
C THR A 29 18.61 15.02 -30.13
N TRP A 30 18.91 16.29 -30.23
CA TRP A 30 18.65 17.26 -29.17
C TRP A 30 17.17 17.74 -29.24
N PRO A 31 16.46 17.98 -28.15
CA PRO A 31 16.97 18.03 -26.75
C PRO A 31 16.85 16.68 -26.00
N HIS A 32 17.85 16.44 -25.14
CA HIS A 32 17.87 15.25 -24.28
C HIS A 32 18.67 15.53 -23.00
N CYS A 33 18.47 14.72 -21.96
CA CYS A 33 19.19 14.88 -20.68
C CYS A 33 19.35 13.57 -19.93
N VAL A 34 20.27 13.58 -18.96
CA VAL A 34 20.45 12.50 -17.99
C VAL A 34 20.01 13.01 -16.62
N ILE A 35 19.13 12.27 -15.96
CA ILE A 35 18.70 12.56 -14.58
C ILE A 35 19.21 11.42 -13.70
N SER A 36 20.25 11.75 -12.92
CA SER A 36 20.96 10.81 -12.06
C SER A 36 20.61 11.06 -10.60
N LEU A 37 20.12 10.02 -9.89
CA LEU A 37 19.83 10.16 -8.45
C LEU A 37 21.09 10.42 -7.63
N ASP A 38 22.26 9.97 -8.08
CA ASP A 38 23.51 10.24 -7.37
C ASP A 38 23.95 11.70 -7.56
N ASP A 39 23.74 12.28 -8.74
CA ASP A 39 24.00 13.69 -8.99
C ASP A 39 23.02 14.57 -8.19
N ILE A 40 21.76 14.20 -8.09
CA ILE A 40 20.79 14.91 -7.24
C ILE A 40 21.24 14.86 -5.78
N ARG A 41 21.70 13.70 -5.28
CA ARG A 41 22.25 13.60 -3.92
C ARG A 41 23.41 14.56 -3.70
N LEU A 42 24.31 14.65 -4.68
CA LEU A 42 25.46 15.52 -4.61
C LEU A 42 25.04 17.00 -4.70
N MET A 43 24.10 17.32 -5.58
CA MET A 43 23.54 18.68 -5.74
C MET A 43 22.95 19.19 -4.43
N ILE A 44 22.14 18.36 -3.75
CA ILE A 44 21.52 18.72 -2.47
C ILE A 44 22.58 18.89 -1.38
N ALA A 45 23.57 18.00 -1.35
CA ALA A 45 24.58 17.96 -0.29
C ALA A 45 25.72 18.99 -0.50
N GLY A 46 26.00 19.37 -1.73
CA GLY A 46 27.10 20.28 -2.08
C GLY A 46 28.47 19.61 -2.03
N SER A 47 28.63 18.48 -1.35
CA SER A 47 29.89 17.73 -1.31
C SER A 47 29.65 16.26 -0.97
N ALA A 48 30.60 15.41 -1.37
CA ALA A 48 30.53 13.97 -1.05
C ALA A 48 30.53 13.73 0.47
N GLN A 49 31.24 14.51 1.23
CA GLN A 49 31.30 14.37 2.70
C GLN A 49 29.93 14.65 3.33
N VAL A 50 29.26 15.72 2.92
CA VAL A 50 27.94 16.08 3.43
C VAL A 50 26.91 15.05 2.95
N ARG A 51 27.00 14.60 1.67
CA ARG A 51 26.14 13.52 1.14
C ARG A 51 26.20 12.27 2.02
N ASN A 52 27.42 11.83 2.36
CA ASN A 52 27.61 10.61 3.18
C ASN A 52 27.04 10.80 4.58
N ARG A 53 27.21 11.99 5.17
CA ARG A 53 26.62 12.31 6.48
C ARG A 53 25.09 12.32 6.42
N LEU A 54 24.48 12.96 5.42
CA LEU A 54 23.02 12.95 5.23
C LEU A 54 22.49 11.54 5.05
N GLN A 55 23.22 10.71 4.29
CA GLN A 55 22.84 9.32 4.07
C GLN A 55 22.89 8.50 5.36
N SER A 56 23.88 8.75 6.22
CA SER A 56 24.05 8.02 7.48
C SER A 56 23.03 8.48 8.55
N GLU A 57 22.77 9.79 8.66
CA GLU A 57 21.92 10.35 9.72
C GLU A 57 20.44 10.37 9.34
N HIS A 58 20.11 10.52 8.05
CA HIS A 58 18.74 10.71 7.57
C HIS A 58 18.38 9.80 6.39
N GLY A 59 19.07 8.66 6.23
CA GLY A 59 19.09 7.81 5.04
C GLY A 59 17.76 7.67 4.30
N LYS A 60 16.71 7.17 4.95
CA LYS A 60 15.41 6.96 4.31
C LYS A 60 14.79 8.30 3.86
N ARG A 61 14.72 9.28 4.75
CA ARG A 61 14.11 10.59 4.46
C ARG A 61 14.87 11.33 3.34
N PHE A 62 16.20 11.27 3.39
CA PHE A 62 17.05 11.86 2.34
C PHE A 62 16.81 11.17 1.00
N ASN A 63 16.78 9.83 0.99
CA ASN A 63 16.54 9.07 -0.23
C ASN A 63 15.13 9.33 -0.81
N ASP A 64 14.11 9.38 0.03
CA ASP A 64 12.73 9.66 -0.42
C ASP A 64 12.65 11.04 -1.12
N MET A 65 13.32 12.04 -0.56
CA MET A 65 13.39 13.38 -1.17
C MET A 65 14.11 13.35 -2.52
N VAL A 66 15.25 12.67 -2.60
CA VAL A 66 16.02 12.55 -3.85
C VAL A 66 15.18 11.86 -4.95
N VAL A 67 14.48 10.77 -4.60
CA VAL A 67 13.64 10.05 -5.55
C VAL A 67 12.48 10.94 -6.04
N ALA A 68 11.83 11.67 -5.12
CA ALA A 68 10.74 12.59 -5.49
C ALA A 68 11.24 13.68 -6.45
N MET A 69 12.39 14.29 -6.15
CA MET A 69 12.99 15.29 -7.03
C MET A 69 13.32 14.71 -8.41
N GLY A 70 13.92 13.52 -8.44
CA GLY A 70 14.24 12.86 -9.71
C GLY A 70 13.01 12.63 -10.57
N ARG A 71 11.91 12.19 -9.95
CA ARG A 71 10.64 11.97 -10.66
C ARG A 71 10.07 13.28 -11.22
N HIS A 72 10.11 14.38 -10.45
CA HIS A 72 9.64 15.67 -10.94
C HIS A 72 10.49 16.15 -12.12
N MET A 73 11.81 16.05 -12.02
CA MET A 73 12.70 16.44 -13.10
C MET A 73 12.44 15.62 -14.37
N ILE A 74 12.21 14.30 -14.23
CA ILE A 74 11.87 13.44 -15.36
C ILE A 74 10.54 13.90 -15.99
N ALA A 75 9.51 14.12 -15.19
CA ALA A 75 8.20 14.55 -15.67
C ALA A 75 8.30 15.89 -16.42
N ASP A 76 8.97 16.87 -15.83
CA ASP A 76 9.14 18.21 -16.44
C ASP A 76 9.89 18.12 -17.78
N ALA A 77 10.93 17.28 -17.87
CA ALA A 77 11.70 17.10 -19.09
C ALA A 77 10.86 16.43 -20.18
N LEU A 78 10.08 15.38 -19.80
CA LEU A 78 9.20 14.70 -20.76
C LEU A 78 8.10 15.65 -21.27
N ASP A 79 7.51 16.48 -20.41
CA ASP A 79 6.50 17.50 -20.79
C ASP A 79 7.09 18.56 -21.74
N ALA A 80 8.39 18.85 -21.55
CA ALA A 80 9.12 19.75 -22.45
C ALA A 80 9.50 19.10 -23.79
N GLY A 81 9.18 17.79 -23.98
CA GLY A 81 9.48 17.06 -25.20
C GLY A 81 10.90 16.51 -25.29
N TRP A 82 11.62 16.43 -24.15
CA TRP A 82 13.01 15.97 -24.13
C TRP A 82 13.10 14.47 -23.95
N ASP A 83 14.11 13.84 -24.56
CA ASP A 83 14.47 12.45 -24.25
C ASP A 83 15.25 12.42 -22.96
N VAL A 84 14.95 11.45 -22.09
CA VAL A 84 15.48 11.39 -20.74
C VAL A 84 16.11 10.02 -20.47
N VAL A 85 17.32 10.01 -19.92
CA VAL A 85 17.92 8.81 -19.31
C VAL A 85 17.77 8.92 -17.79
N ALA A 86 17.05 7.97 -17.19
CA ALA A 86 16.93 7.86 -15.73
C ALA A 86 18.06 6.96 -15.22
N ASP A 87 19.09 7.59 -14.63
CA ASP A 87 20.30 6.89 -14.15
C ASP A 87 20.19 6.63 -12.65
N ALA A 88 19.79 5.41 -12.32
CA ALA A 88 19.82 4.89 -10.96
C ALA A 88 19.92 3.37 -11.01
N GLN A 89 19.97 2.73 -9.86
CA GLN A 89 20.11 1.28 -9.79
C GLN A 89 18.87 0.54 -10.34
N HIS A 90 17.67 1.05 -10.02
CA HIS A 90 16.37 0.46 -10.32
C HIS A 90 16.35 -1.06 -10.07
N ALA A 91 17.01 -1.50 -8.99
CA ALA A 91 17.17 -2.92 -8.68
C ALA A 91 15.83 -3.58 -8.34
N ASN A 92 14.92 -2.84 -7.72
CA ASN A 92 13.56 -3.32 -7.48
C ASN A 92 12.72 -3.01 -8.73
N PRO A 93 12.18 -4.03 -9.41
CA PRO A 93 11.38 -3.83 -10.64
C PRO A 93 10.23 -2.84 -10.47
N ARG A 94 9.67 -2.74 -9.27
CA ARG A 94 8.61 -1.78 -8.98
C ARG A 94 9.00 -0.34 -9.32
N TYR A 95 10.20 0.09 -8.93
CA TYR A 95 10.62 1.47 -9.18
C TYR A 95 10.80 1.76 -10.68
N ALA A 96 11.27 0.76 -11.44
CA ALA A 96 11.35 0.90 -12.90
C ALA A 96 9.94 0.94 -13.52
N ALA A 97 9.00 0.12 -13.03
CA ALA A 97 7.61 0.13 -13.49
C ALA A 97 6.93 1.48 -13.19
N GLU A 98 7.18 2.07 -12.01
CA GLU A 98 6.66 3.40 -11.67
C GLU A 98 7.17 4.50 -12.62
N LEU A 99 8.42 4.38 -13.09
CA LEU A 99 8.96 5.31 -14.09
C LEU A 99 8.34 5.06 -15.48
N ALA A 100 8.10 3.82 -15.86
CA ALA A 100 7.40 3.49 -17.11
C ALA A 100 5.99 4.09 -17.12
N LEU A 101 5.26 3.96 -15.99
CA LEU A 101 3.94 4.58 -15.81
C LEU A 101 4.04 6.11 -15.88
N LEU A 102 5.06 6.70 -15.28
CA LEU A 102 5.29 8.14 -15.36
C LEU A 102 5.41 8.57 -16.83
N ALA A 103 6.25 7.89 -17.62
CA ALA A 103 6.42 8.18 -19.03
C ALA A 103 5.06 8.10 -19.79
N GLN A 104 4.29 7.03 -19.54
CA GLN A 104 2.97 6.85 -20.20
C GLN A 104 2.03 8.02 -19.87
N ARG A 105 2.00 8.49 -18.62
CA ARG A 105 1.15 9.64 -18.23
C ARG A 105 1.52 10.92 -18.93
N HIS A 106 2.79 11.09 -19.23
CA HIS A 106 3.30 12.28 -19.92
C HIS A 106 3.38 12.08 -21.44
N GLY A 107 2.68 11.03 -21.97
CA GLY A 107 2.60 10.76 -23.40
C GLY A 107 3.94 10.41 -24.04
N ALA A 108 4.90 9.91 -23.27
CA ALA A 108 6.24 9.58 -23.73
C ALA A 108 6.39 8.06 -23.96
N LEU A 109 7.24 7.69 -24.91
CA LEU A 109 7.69 6.31 -25.05
C LEU A 109 8.64 5.96 -23.90
N TRP A 110 8.78 4.67 -23.61
CA TRP A 110 9.77 4.23 -22.62
C TRP A 110 10.41 2.91 -23.03
N GLU A 111 11.63 2.72 -22.57
CA GLU A 111 12.33 1.44 -22.71
C GLU A 111 13.26 1.22 -21.52
N THR A 112 13.66 -0.02 -21.29
CA THR A 112 14.69 -0.32 -20.29
C THR A 112 16.02 -0.61 -20.98
N ARG A 113 17.11 -0.24 -20.31
CA ARG A 113 18.44 -0.68 -20.69
C ARG A 113 19.08 -1.39 -19.51
N ASP A 114 19.36 -2.66 -19.72
CA ASP A 114 19.80 -3.57 -18.68
C ASP A 114 21.31 -3.75 -18.69
N PHE A 115 21.91 -3.73 -17.51
CA PHE A 115 23.34 -3.92 -17.28
C PHE A 115 23.54 -5.13 -16.39
N ASP A 116 23.37 -6.32 -16.98
CA ASP A 116 23.52 -7.60 -16.29
C ASP A 116 25.01 -7.98 -16.30
N VAL A 117 25.70 -7.70 -15.20
CA VAL A 117 27.15 -7.92 -15.05
C VAL A 117 27.36 -8.91 -13.90
N PRO A 118 28.16 -9.98 -14.11
CA PRO A 118 28.40 -10.97 -13.06
C PRO A 118 28.94 -10.36 -11.76
N LEU A 119 28.59 -10.98 -10.61
CA LEU A 119 28.92 -10.45 -9.29
C LEU A 119 30.42 -10.21 -9.10
N ASP A 120 31.25 -11.16 -9.49
CA ASP A 120 32.71 -11.04 -9.35
C ASP A 120 33.26 -9.84 -10.13
N GLU A 121 32.72 -9.60 -11.32
CA GLU A 121 33.10 -8.45 -12.14
C GLU A 121 32.61 -7.12 -11.53
N LEU A 122 31.40 -7.11 -10.95
CA LEU A 122 30.91 -5.92 -10.21
C LEU A 122 31.85 -5.59 -9.05
N LEU A 123 32.26 -6.60 -8.28
CA LEU A 123 33.17 -6.42 -7.14
C LEU A 123 34.54 -5.93 -7.61
N ARG A 124 35.06 -6.50 -8.69
CA ARG A 124 36.36 -6.11 -9.27
C ARG A 124 36.30 -4.63 -9.72
N ARG A 125 35.25 -4.26 -10.46
CA ARG A 125 35.06 -2.86 -10.91
C ARG A 125 34.89 -1.92 -9.74
N ASN A 126 34.14 -2.33 -8.71
CA ASN A 126 33.93 -1.49 -7.53
C ASN A 126 35.25 -1.26 -6.77
N ALA A 127 36.10 -2.29 -6.66
CA ALA A 127 37.41 -2.17 -6.00
C ALA A 127 38.36 -1.23 -6.75
N ALA A 128 38.20 -1.09 -8.08
CA ALA A 128 38.98 -0.17 -8.90
C ALA A 128 38.53 1.29 -8.84
N ARG A 129 37.40 1.59 -8.18
CA ARG A 129 36.90 2.97 -8.02
C ARG A 129 37.70 3.74 -6.99
N ASP A 130 37.67 5.06 -7.08
CA ASP A 130 38.18 5.91 -6.01
C ASP A 130 37.47 5.60 -4.69
N THR A 131 38.20 5.70 -3.59
CA THR A 131 37.68 5.31 -2.26
C THR A 131 36.36 6.01 -1.92
N ALA A 132 36.23 7.27 -2.32
CA ALA A 132 35.03 8.06 -2.05
C ALA A 132 33.76 7.54 -2.78
N ASP A 133 33.95 6.83 -3.88
CA ASP A 133 32.86 6.33 -4.74
C ASP A 133 32.64 4.81 -4.61
N ARG A 134 33.44 4.14 -3.77
CA ARG A 134 33.28 2.72 -3.52
C ARG A 134 32.02 2.45 -2.72
N VAL A 135 31.24 1.50 -3.22
CA VAL A 135 30.06 1.00 -2.51
C VAL A 135 30.50 -0.16 -1.62
N PRO A 136 30.02 -0.28 -0.39
CA PRO A 136 30.37 -1.42 0.44
C PRO A 136 30.06 -2.75 -0.24
N GLU A 137 31.03 -3.68 -0.21
CA GLU A 137 30.88 -4.97 -0.89
C GLU A 137 29.65 -5.75 -0.39
N ASP A 138 29.39 -5.71 0.93
CA ASP A 138 28.24 -6.39 1.51
C ASP A 138 26.92 -5.87 0.93
N TYR A 139 26.84 -4.58 0.60
CA TYR A 139 25.68 -4.02 -0.07
C TYR A 139 25.53 -4.60 -1.48
N ILE A 140 26.62 -4.69 -2.25
CA ILE A 140 26.58 -5.26 -3.62
C ILE A 140 26.16 -6.73 -3.55
N ARG A 141 26.76 -7.52 -2.67
CA ARG A 141 26.43 -8.95 -2.48
C ARG A 141 24.97 -9.13 -2.04
N SER A 142 24.53 -8.33 -1.09
CA SER A 142 23.14 -8.37 -0.60
C SER A 142 22.17 -7.98 -1.72
N SER A 143 22.46 -6.91 -2.45
CA SER A 143 21.61 -6.48 -3.58
C SER A 143 21.56 -7.53 -4.68
N TRP A 144 22.68 -8.17 -4.99
CA TRP A 144 22.72 -9.27 -5.95
C TRP A 144 21.80 -10.41 -5.48
N LYS A 145 21.97 -10.85 -4.23
CA LYS A 145 21.17 -11.96 -3.68
C LYS A 145 19.66 -11.67 -3.72
N HIS A 146 19.27 -10.43 -3.40
CA HIS A 146 17.85 -10.09 -3.26
C HIS A 146 17.19 -9.69 -4.60
N PHE A 147 17.89 -9.06 -5.49
CA PHE A 147 17.27 -8.39 -6.63
C PHE A 147 17.67 -8.93 -8.00
N HIS A 148 18.83 -9.59 -8.15
CA HIS A 148 19.36 -9.93 -9.48
C HIS A 148 18.35 -10.72 -10.32
N THR A 149 17.73 -11.76 -9.74
CA THR A 149 16.76 -12.60 -10.46
C THR A 149 15.52 -11.85 -10.90
N ALA A 150 15.08 -10.87 -10.11
CA ALA A 150 13.85 -10.11 -10.40
C ALA A 150 14.10 -8.83 -11.20
N MET A 151 15.32 -8.26 -11.08
CA MET A 151 15.65 -6.93 -11.62
C MET A 151 15.36 -6.81 -13.11
N PHE A 152 15.71 -7.85 -13.88
CA PHE A 152 15.66 -7.81 -15.33
C PHE A 152 14.40 -8.45 -15.92
N ARG A 153 13.41 -8.77 -15.09
CA ARG A 153 12.11 -9.21 -15.60
C ARG A 153 11.46 -8.10 -16.44
N PRO A 154 10.69 -8.46 -17.47
CA PRO A 154 9.93 -7.46 -18.21
C PRO A 154 9.07 -6.63 -17.25
N LEU A 155 8.96 -5.35 -17.54
CA LEU A 155 8.11 -4.46 -16.74
C LEU A 155 6.65 -4.62 -17.17
N GLU A 156 5.79 -4.71 -16.17
CA GLU A 156 4.34 -4.76 -16.37
C GLU A 156 3.73 -3.63 -15.55
N PRO A 157 3.72 -2.42 -16.10
CA PRO A 157 3.27 -1.25 -15.34
C PRO A 157 1.77 -1.24 -15.04
N GLY A 158 1.01 -2.14 -15.65
CA GLY A 158 -0.44 -2.19 -15.49
C GLY A 158 -1.15 -1.33 -16.52
N ASP A 159 -2.39 -1.69 -16.82
CA ASP A 159 -3.25 -0.94 -17.75
C ASP A 159 -4.27 -0.14 -16.95
N PRO A 160 -4.27 1.20 -17.04
CA PRO A 160 -5.27 2.01 -16.32
C PRO A 160 -6.70 1.76 -16.77
N ASN A 161 -6.91 1.13 -17.94
CA ASN A 161 -8.23 0.78 -18.48
C ASN A 161 -8.50 -0.72 -18.41
N GLY A 162 -7.60 -1.50 -17.81
CA GLY A 162 -7.72 -2.95 -17.69
C GLY A 162 -8.64 -3.39 -16.55
N ASN A 163 -8.52 -4.64 -16.17
CA ASN A 163 -9.26 -5.19 -15.03
C ASN A 163 -8.81 -4.52 -13.71
N LEU A 164 -9.47 -4.84 -12.60
CA LEU A 164 -9.18 -4.18 -11.31
C LEU A 164 -7.69 -4.29 -10.93
N LEU A 165 -7.09 -5.48 -11.08
CA LEU A 165 -5.68 -5.67 -10.72
C LEU A 165 -4.77 -4.77 -11.57
N GLU A 166 -5.04 -4.69 -12.87
CA GLU A 166 -4.27 -3.85 -13.78
C GLU A 166 -4.42 -2.37 -13.43
N ARG A 167 -5.65 -1.93 -13.12
CA ARG A 167 -5.89 -0.55 -12.68
C ARG A 167 -5.18 -0.24 -11.36
N MET A 168 -5.12 -1.20 -10.43
CA MET A 168 -4.37 -1.04 -9.16
C MET A 168 -2.87 -0.98 -9.41
N ARG A 169 -2.33 -1.81 -10.32
CA ARG A 169 -0.92 -1.78 -10.72
C ARG A 169 -0.55 -0.47 -11.42
N ALA A 170 -1.50 0.11 -12.15
CA ALA A 170 -1.28 1.36 -12.89
C ALA A 170 -1.22 2.60 -11.99
N ASP A 171 -1.63 2.50 -10.72
CA ASP A 171 -1.63 3.64 -9.81
C ASP A 171 -0.31 3.68 -9.01
N PRO A 172 0.49 4.76 -9.11
CA PRO A 172 1.80 4.83 -8.43
C PRO A 172 1.66 4.91 -6.91
N TYR A 173 0.48 5.28 -6.43
CA TYR A 173 0.21 5.39 -4.99
C TYR A 173 -0.39 4.09 -4.43
N VAL A 174 -0.49 3.04 -5.26
CA VAL A 174 -0.94 1.70 -4.82
C VAL A 174 0.22 0.71 -4.93
N ARG A 175 0.49 0.02 -3.86
CA ARG A 175 1.47 -1.06 -3.81
C ARG A 175 0.73 -2.38 -4.01
N VAL A 176 1.07 -3.10 -5.07
CA VAL A 176 0.50 -4.42 -5.38
C VAL A 176 1.59 -5.48 -5.15
N ILE A 177 1.33 -6.42 -4.25
CA ILE A 177 2.30 -7.48 -3.93
C ILE A 177 1.61 -8.85 -3.91
N PRO A 178 2.29 -9.91 -4.39
CA PRO A 178 1.73 -11.27 -4.28
C PRO A 178 1.48 -11.64 -2.82
N VAL A 179 0.36 -12.32 -2.55
CA VAL A 179 0.05 -12.82 -1.21
C VAL A 179 0.80 -14.13 -0.99
N ARG A 180 1.55 -14.18 0.12
CA ARG A 180 2.30 -15.38 0.49
C ARG A 180 1.34 -16.58 0.66
N GLY A 181 1.70 -17.71 0.07
CA GLY A 181 0.91 -18.95 0.20
C GLY A 181 -0.27 -19.06 -0.75
N GLU A 182 -0.56 -18.02 -1.54
CA GLU A 182 -1.63 -18.03 -2.55
C GLU A 182 -1.03 -18.03 -3.95
N THR A 183 -1.72 -18.70 -4.86
CA THR A 183 -1.38 -18.64 -6.28
C THR A 183 -2.25 -17.57 -6.94
N ASP A 184 -1.60 -16.63 -7.59
CA ASP A 184 -2.26 -15.59 -8.40
C ASP A 184 -3.25 -14.72 -7.61
N VAL A 185 -2.91 -14.39 -6.35
CA VAL A 185 -3.65 -13.41 -5.53
C VAL A 185 -2.69 -12.31 -5.08
N TYR A 186 -3.13 -11.08 -5.15
CA TYR A 186 -2.33 -9.89 -4.89
C TYR A 186 -2.99 -8.99 -3.86
N ALA A 187 -2.21 -8.52 -2.90
CA ALA A 187 -2.65 -7.54 -1.90
C ALA A 187 -2.39 -6.13 -2.43
N CYS A 188 -3.44 -5.33 -2.49
CA CYS A 188 -3.38 -3.93 -2.93
C CYS A 188 -3.52 -3.03 -1.70
N ASN A 189 -2.50 -2.22 -1.44
CA ASN A 189 -2.49 -1.27 -0.33
C ASN A 189 -1.93 0.07 -0.79
N PHE A 190 -2.51 1.17 -0.31
CA PHE A 190 -1.94 2.48 -0.61
C PHE A 190 -0.53 2.61 -0.02
N THR A 191 0.28 3.42 -0.65
CA THR A 191 1.67 3.63 -0.25
C THR A 191 1.76 4.64 0.92
N ALA A 192 2.88 4.63 1.64
CA ALA A 192 3.15 5.65 2.66
C ALA A 192 3.20 7.06 2.05
N GLU A 193 3.56 7.16 0.79
CA GLU A 193 3.60 8.41 0.01
C GLU A 193 2.17 8.93 -0.22
N ALA A 194 1.24 8.06 -0.64
CA ALA A 194 -0.17 8.42 -0.76
C ALA A 194 -0.71 9.01 0.55
N PHE A 195 -0.33 8.40 1.69
CA PHE A 195 -0.77 8.87 3.02
C PHE A 195 -0.18 10.25 3.35
N ARG A 196 1.13 10.44 3.12
CA ARG A 196 1.81 11.71 3.46
C ARG A 196 1.36 12.87 2.60
N GLU A 197 1.03 12.58 1.32
CA GLU A 197 0.66 13.60 0.34
C GLU A 197 -0.87 13.76 0.19
N HIS A 198 -1.63 13.05 1.01
CA HIS A 198 -3.10 13.06 0.97
C HIS A 198 -3.65 12.75 -0.44
N ARG A 199 -3.02 11.78 -1.14
CA ARG A 199 -3.42 11.38 -2.50
C ARG A 199 -4.58 10.38 -2.43
N TRP A 200 -5.76 10.88 -2.11
CA TRP A 200 -6.96 10.08 -1.96
C TRP A 200 -7.80 10.11 -3.23
N THR A 201 -7.69 9.06 -4.00
CA THR A 201 -8.48 8.78 -5.20
C THR A 201 -9.32 7.52 -4.93
N ASP A 202 -10.27 7.20 -5.79
CA ASP A 202 -11.04 5.96 -5.67
C ASP A 202 -10.12 4.73 -5.54
N ARG A 203 -8.99 4.74 -6.25
CA ARG A 203 -8.04 3.61 -6.20
C ARG A 203 -7.31 3.55 -4.86
N THR A 204 -6.77 4.66 -4.40
CA THR A 204 -6.02 4.68 -3.13
C THR A 204 -6.93 4.47 -1.91
N ILE A 205 -8.17 4.99 -1.96
CA ILE A 205 -9.18 4.76 -0.91
C ILE A 205 -9.50 3.27 -0.83
N ASN A 206 -9.73 2.61 -1.98
CA ASN A 206 -10.00 1.17 -2.03
C ASN A 206 -8.77 0.32 -1.67
N ALA A 207 -7.57 0.81 -1.87
CA ALA A 207 -6.32 0.05 -1.66
C ALA A 207 -5.95 -0.03 -0.18
N ARG A 208 -6.76 -0.74 0.62
CA ARG A 208 -6.52 -0.95 2.05
C ARG A 208 -7.03 -2.34 2.47
N GLY A 209 -6.14 -3.34 2.38
CA GLY A 209 -6.53 -4.73 2.61
C GLY A 209 -7.47 -5.24 1.52
N LEU A 210 -7.25 -4.82 0.30
CA LEU A 210 -7.97 -5.29 -0.88
C LEU A 210 -7.12 -6.38 -1.54
N PHE A 211 -7.71 -7.56 -1.75
CA PHE A 211 -7.03 -8.72 -2.31
C PHE A 211 -7.70 -9.09 -3.62
N VAL A 212 -6.93 -9.09 -4.71
CA VAL A 212 -7.44 -9.24 -6.07
C VAL A 212 -6.73 -10.40 -6.75
N GLY A 213 -7.48 -11.25 -7.41
CA GLY A 213 -6.96 -12.32 -8.25
C GLY A 213 -6.38 -11.78 -9.56
N GLY A 214 -5.54 -12.56 -10.23
CA GLY A 214 -4.98 -12.19 -11.54
C GLY A 214 -6.06 -11.90 -12.59
N ASN A 215 -7.24 -12.50 -12.43
CA ASN A 215 -8.40 -12.24 -13.30
C ASN A 215 -9.12 -10.91 -12.96
N GLY A 216 -8.65 -10.18 -11.96
CA GLY A 216 -9.24 -8.90 -11.55
C GLY A 216 -10.41 -9.01 -10.58
N GLN A 217 -10.82 -10.21 -10.16
CA GLN A 217 -11.91 -10.36 -9.19
C GLN A 217 -11.41 -10.15 -7.76
N VAL A 218 -12.26 -9.56 -6.92
CA VAL A 218 -11.95 -9.39 -5.50
C VAL A 218 -12.09 -10.74 -4.80
N VAL A 219 -11.00 -11.21 -4.23
CA VAL A 219 -10.92 -12.50 -3.52
C VAL A 219 -11.30 -12.32 -2.05
N GLN A 220 -10.89 -11.19 -1.47
CA GLN A 220 -11.13 -10.85 -0.07
C GLN A 220 -10.86 -9.37 0.09
N ARG A 221 -11.57 -8.69 1.00
CA ARG A 221 -11.26 -7.29 1.23
C ARG A 221 -11.56 -6.85 2.65
N GLY A 222 -10.81 -5.85 3.10
CA GLY A 222 -11.06 -5.12 4.33
C GLY A 222 -11.80 -3.80 4.08
N PHE A 223 -11.74 -2.93 5.08
CA PHE A 223 -12.30 -1.59 4.96
C PHE A 223 -11.48 -0.75 3.98
N GLU A 224 -12.14 0.05 3.20
CA GLU A 224 -11.48 1.12 2.46
C GLU A 224 -10.83 2.13 3.43
N LYS A 225 -10.05 3.07 2.93
CA LYS A 225 -9.53 4.16 3.76
C LYS A 225 -10.71 5.05 4.19
N PHE A 226 -10.85 5.21 5.47
CA PHE A 226 -11.84 6.12 6.06
C PHE A 226 -11.11 7.16 6.90
N PHE A 227 -11.81 8.23 7.20
CA PHE A 227 -11.28 9.39 7.91
C PHE A 227 -12.07 9.61 9.18
N ALA A 228 -11.40 10.15 10.19
CA ALA A 228 -12.09 10.53 11.42
C ALA A 228 -13.01 11.75 11.17
N VAL A 229 -14.02 11.89 11.99
CA VAL A 229 -14.85 13.09 11.95
C VAL A 229 -13.95 14.32 12.18
N ASP A 230 -14.14 15.33 11.37
CA ASP A 230 -13.34 16.58 11.34
C ASP A 230 -11.88 16.37 10.85
N GLU A 231 -11.55 15.21 10.23
CA GLU A 231 -10.21 14.97 9.64
C GLU A 231 -10.09 15.59 8.25
N THR A 232 -11.17 15.60 7.47
CA THR A 232 -11.24 16.21 6.14
C THR A 232 -12.48 17.09 6.06
N GLU A 233 -12.57 17.89 5.00
CA GLU A 233 -13.75 18.73 4.75
C GLU A 233 -15.01 17.86 4.60
N GLU A 234 -14.88 16.76 3.84
CA GLU A 234 -15.99 15.83 3.56
C GLU A 234 -16.45 15.08 4.82
N THR A 235 -15.55 14.85 5.77
CA THR A 235 -15.88 14.17 7.03
C THR A 235 -16.09 15.15 8.18
N SER A 236 -16.22 16.44 7.89
CA SER A 236 -16.54 17.42 8.93
C SER A 236 -17.88 17.04 9.60
N PHE A 237 -18.00 17.32 10.88
CA PHE A 237 -19.20 16.97 11.63
C PHE A 237 -20.46 17.56 10.96
N ALA A 238 -20.35 18.76 10.41
CA ALA A 238 -21.44 19.40 9.67
C ALA A 238 -21.85 18.56 8.45
N GLN A 239 -20.88 18.06 7.69
CA GLN A 239 -21.18 17.24 6.52
C GLN A 239 -21.79 15.88 6.89
N VAL A 240 -21.37 15.29 8.01
CA VAL A 240 -21.99 14.05 8.51
C VAL A 240 -23.48 14.29 8.84
N VAL A 241 -23.78 15.42 9.48
CA VAL A 241 -25.17 15.79 9.82
C VAL A 241 -25.98 16.10 8.54
N ASN A 242 -25.39 16.87 7.62
CA ASN A 242 -26.04 17.20 6.34
C ASN A 242 -26.35 15.92 5.54
N HIS A 243 -25.41 15.00 5.48
CA HIS A 243 -25.61 13.71 4.80
C HIS A 243 -26.80 12.95 5.39
N ALA A 244 -26.92 12.89 6.72
CA ALA A 244 -28.02 12.22 7.38
C ALA A 244 -29.37 12.95 7.14
N GLN A 245 -29.35 14.27 6.92
CA GLN A 245 -30.54 15.03 6.56
C GLN A 245 -30.97 14.77 5.10
N GLU A 246 -30.02 14.74 4.19
CA GLU A 246 -30.26 14.52 2.76
C GLU A 246 -30.58 13.05 2.46
N HIS A 247 -30.11 12.13 3.30
CA HIS A 247 -30.22 10.69 3.14
C HIS A 247 -30.82 10.02 4.38
N PRO A 248 -32.14 10.22 4.64
CA PRO A 248 -32.77 9.63 5.81
C PRO A 248 -32.66 8.09 5.89
N GLU A 249 -32.46 7.45 4.74
CA GLU A 249 -32.23 6.00 4.64
C GLU A 249 -30.89 5.58 5.27
N SER A 250 -29.98 6.50 5.53
CA SER A 250 -28.70 6.23 6.22
C SER A 250 -28.87 6.12 7.75
N LEU A 251 -30.06 6.46 8.25
CA LEU A 251 -30.37 6.35 9.68
C LEU A 251 -30.94 4.97 10.02
N PRO A 252 -30.76 4.46 11.23
CA PRO A 252 -30.04 5.11 12.34
C PRO A 252 -28.52 4.96 12.23
N VAL A 253 -27.81 5.98 12.66
CA VAL A 253 -26.35 5.92 12.80
C VAL A 253 -26.02 5.26 14.15
N ARG A 254 -25.24 4.19 14.11
CA ARG A 254 -24.79 3.48 15.30
C ARG A 254 -23.40 3.98 15.71
N VAL A 255 -23.28 4.39 16.96
CA VAL A 255 -22.01 4.82 17.55
C VAL A 255 -21.49 3.66 18.40
N GLU A 256 -20.38 3.10 18.03
CA GLU A 256 -19.78 1.94 18.70
C GLU A 256 -18.47 2.32 19.37
N ARG A 257 -18.14 1.62 20.45
CA ARG A 257 -16.85 1.78 21.12
C ARG A 257 -15.74 1.30 20.18
N LYS A 258 -14.75 2.17 19.97
CA LYS A 258 -13.57 1.76 19.21
C LYS A 258 -12.72 0.83 20.07
N GLU A 259 -12.60 -0.40 19.66
CA GLU A 259 -11.70 -1.35 20.27
C GLU A 259 -10.25 -1.07 19.82
N ASN A 260 -9.29 -1.58 20.56
CA ASN A 260 -7.88 -1.26 20.36
C ASN A 260 -7.04 -2.55 20.18
N GLY A 261 -7.19 -3.15 19.03
CA GLY A 261 -6.47 -4.33 18.58
C GLY A 261 -5.87 -4.11 17.20
N PHE A 262 -5.90 -5.14 16.37
CA PHE A 262 -5.51 -5.03 14.97
C PHE A 262 -6.58 -5.65 14.06
N LEU A 263 -6.61 -5.21 12.82
CA LEU A 263 -7.59 -5.69 11.84
C LEU A 263 -7.25 -7.11 11.38
N GLY A 264 -8.15 -8.06 11.65
CA GLY A 264 -8.14 -9.40 11.12
C GLY A 264 -9.23 -9.58 10.08
N LEU A 265 -8.92 -10.26 9.00
CA LEU A 265 -9.84 -10.52 7.89
C LEU A 265 -9.96 -12.04 7.72
N VAL A 266 -11.20 -12.54 7.76
CA VAL A 266 -11.46 -13.98 7.58
C VAL A 266 -12.37 -14.17 6.37
N GLY A 267 -11.89 -14.92 5.39
CA GLY A 267 -12.64 -15.25 4.18
C GLY A 267 -12.62 -16.74 3.90
N ALA A 268 -13.60 -17.22 3.13
CA ALA A 268 -13.63 -18.60 2.66
C ALA A 268 -12.59 -18.80 1.56
N ALA A 269 -11.73 -19.81 1.69
CA ALA A 269 -10.89 -20.24 0.57
C ALA A 269 -11.72 -21.12 -0.39
N GLY A 270 -11.19 -21.40 -1.58
CA GLY A 270 -11.91 -22.13 -2.60
C GLY A 270 -12.25 -23.58 -2.25
N THR A 271 -11.58 -24.15 -1.24
CA THR A 271 -11.84 -25.53 -0.78
C THR A 271 -12.75 -25.48 0.45
N PRO A 272 -13.87 -26.24 0.47
CA PRO A 272 -14.76 -26.25 1.63
C PRO A 272 -14.03 -26.50 2.96
N GLY A 273 -14.34 -25.66 3.95
CA GLY A 273 -13.77 -25.75 5.29
C GLY A 273 -12.42 -25.05 5.45
N LEU A 274 -11.79 -24.60 4.37
CA LEU A 274 -10.54 -23.84 4.45
C LEU A 274 -10.83 -22.34 4.48
N PHE A 275 -10.11 -21.64 5.35
CA PHE A 275 -10.24 -20.20 5.55
C PHE A 275 -8.94 -19.49 5.21
N ARG A 276 -9.08 -18.23 4.80
CA ARG A 276 -7.98 -17.26 4.71
C ARG A 276 -8.03 -16.37 5.94
N PHE A 277 -7.02 -16.49 6.78
CA PHE A 277 -6.85 -15.65 7.97
C PHE A 277 -5.77 -14.60 7.66
N TRP A 278 -6.18 -13.39 7.28
CA TRP A 278 -5.25 -12.37 6.79
C TRP A 278 -5.30 -11.09 7.62
N SER A 279 -4.19 -10.38 7.65
CA SER A 279 -4.14 -8.98 8.03
C SER A 279 -4.41 -8.11 6.78
N LYS A 280 -4.36 -6.80 6.92
CA LYS A 280 -4.50 -5.91 5.76
C LYS A 280 -3.43 -6.13 4.67
N SER A 281 -2.36 -6.85 4.99
CA SER A 281 -1.24 -7.11 4.05
C SER A 281 -1.21 -8.56 3.55
N GLY A 282 -2.24 -9.36 3.90
CA GLY A 282 -2.32 -10.76 3.54
C GLY A 282 -1.84 -11.68 4.67
N GLN A 283 -1.27 -12.80 4.32
CA GLN A 283 -0.76 -13.76 5.30
C GLN A 283 0.50 -13.20 5.97
N THR A 284 0.44 -13.06 7.28
CA THR A 284 1.50 -12.53 8.13
C THR A 284 1.58 -13.38 9.42
N ASP A 285 2.50 -13.05 10.31
CA ASP A 285 2.59 -13.70 11.61
C ASP A 285 1.30 -13.54 12.44
N TYR A 286 0.55 -12.47 12.19
CA TYR A 286 -0.76 -12.24 12.81
C TYR A 286 -1.83 -13.24 12.35
N SER A 287 -1.65 -13.89 11.21
CA SER A 287 -2.62 -14.88 10.69
C SER A 287 -2.85 -16.04 11.66
N ALA A 288 -1.78 -16.53 12.27
CA ALA A 288 -1.87 -17.61 13.27
C ALA A 288 -2.64 -17.17 14.53
N LEU A 289 -2.53 -15.88 14.91
CA LEU A 289 -3.29 -15.34 16.04
C LEU A 289 -4.80 -15.30 15.73
N ILE A 290 -5.14 -14.85 14.52
CA ILE A 290 -6.55 -14.80 14.09
C ILE A 290 -7.14 -16.22 14.10
N GLU A 291 -6.41 -17.17 13.51
CA GLU A 291 -6.86 -18.58 13.43
C GLU A 291 -7.01 -19.20 14.81
N ARG A 292 -6.08 -18.96 15.73
CA ARG A 292 -6.14 -19.49 17.11
C ARG A 292 -7.39 -19.00 17.86
N LEU A 293 -7.82 -17.77 17.60
CA LEU A 293 -9.00 -17.16 18.26
C LEU A 293 -10.32 -17.46 17.54
N PHE A 294 -10.25 -18.06 16.34
CA PHE A 294 -11.43 -18.42 15.56
C PHE A 294 -12.03 -19.72 16.07
N PRO A 295 -13.35 -19.95 16.00
CA PRO A 295 -13.96 -21.17 16.50
C PRO A 295 -13.25 -22.44 16.01
N SER A 296 -13.03 -23.38 16.92
CA SER A 296 -12.33 -24.64 16.63
C SER A 296 -13.29 -25.80 16.32
N ASP A 297 -14.56 -25.71 16.71
CA ASP A 297 -15.56 -26.74 16.45
C ASP A 297 -15.79 -26.93 14.94
N SER A 298 -15.72 -28.15 14.45
CA SER A 298 -15.77 -28.45 13.03
C SER A 298 -17.12 -28.14 12.38
N ALA A 299 -18.22 -28.33 13.10
CA ALA A 299 -19.56 -28.03 12.57
C ALA A 299 -19.76 -26.50 12.46
N VAL A 300 -19.33 -25.76 13.49
CA VAL A 300 -19.37 -24.31 13.47
C VAL A 300 -18.51 -23.80 12.30
N ARG A 301 -17.29 -24.32 12.13
CA ARG A 301 -16.39 -23.91 11.03
C ARG A 301 -17.02 -24.20 9.67
N ALA A 302 -17.66 -25.37 9.50
CA ALA A 302 -18.31 -25.71 8.23
C ALA A 302 -19.42 -24.71 7.91
N GLU A 303 -20.22 -24.35 8.90
CA GLU A 303 -21.30 -23.37 8.72
C GLU A 303 -20.77 -21.96 8.43
N LEU A 304 -19.77 -21.51 9.19
CA LEU A 304 -19.15 -20.20 8.94
C LEU A 304 -18.51 -20.14 7.55
N TRP A 305 -17.84 -21.23 7.12
CA TRP A 305 -17.27 -21.28 5.78
C TRP A 305 -18.36 -21.14 4.71
N ARG A 306 -19.46 -21.89 4.88
CA ARG A 306 -20.59 -21.87 3.95
C ARG A 306 -21.16 -20.45 3.85
N MET A 307 -21.38 -19.78 4.99
CA MET A 307 -21.89 -18.41 5.06
C MET A 307 -20.97 -17.43 4.29
N LEU A 308 -19.68 -17.43 4.60
CA LEU A 308 -18.71 -16.52 3.95
C LEU A 308 -18.65 -16.77 2.44
N HIS A 309 -18.73 -18.05 2.05
CA HIS A 309 -18.64 -18.44 0.64
C HIS A 309 -19.92 -18.06 -0.13
N GLU A 310 -21.10 -18.45 0.38
CA GLU A 310 -22.37 -18.21 -0.31
C GLU A 310 -22.72 -16.72 -0.40
N TRP A 311 -22.44 -15.98 0.67
CA TRP A 311 -22.71 -14.53 0.69
C TRP A 311 -21.60 -13.72 -0.01
N ASN A 312 -20.51 -14.37 -0.35
CA ASN A 312 -19.32 -13.76 -0.97
C ASN A 312 -18.82 -12.55 -0.15
N VAL A 313 -18.54 -12.78 1.14
CA VAL A 313 -18.14 -11.73 2.06
C VAL A 313 -16.85 -12.09 2.79
N THR A 314 -16.17 -11.07 3.31
CA THR A 314 -15.08 -11.16 4.27
C THR A 314 -15.58 -10.70 5.63
N ALA A 315 -15.35 -11.49 6.67
CA ALA A 315 -15.61 -11.09 8.04
C ALA A 315 -14.41 -10.27 8.55
N ALA A 316 -14.67 -9.02 8.91
CA ALA A 316 -13.65 -8.09 9.42
C ALA A 316 -13.76 -8.04 10.96
N PHE A 317 -12.66 -8.31 11.62
CA PHE A 317 -12.59 -8.37 13.09
C PHE A 317 -11.56 -7.37 13.63
N GLU A 318 -11.85 -6.80 14.79
CA GLU A 318 -10.80 -6.29 15.66
C GLU A 318 -10.29 -7.48 16.47
N VAL A 319 -9.03 -7.79 16.33
CA VAL A 319 -8.37 -8.91 16.98
C VAL A 319 -7.68 -8.41 18.24
N ILE A 320 -8.10 -8.94 19.39
CA ILE A 320 -7.55 -8.58 20.69
C ILE A 320 -6.77 -9.79 21.21
N ASP A 321 -5.47 -9.63 21.42
CA ASP A 321 -4.64 -10.67 22.01
C ASP A 321 -3.79 -10.12 23.15
N ARG A 322 -4.16 -10.49 24.37
CA ARG A 322 -3.50 -10.01 25.60
C ARG A 322 -2.04 -10.46 25.74
N GLU A 323 -1.70 -11.60 25.14
CA GLU A 323 -0.40 -12.23 25.38
C GLU A 323 0.71 -11.69 24.50
N SER A 324 0.42 -11.53 23.21
CA SER A 324 1.43 -11.18 22.20
C SER A 324 1.38 -9.72 21.77
N ASP A 325 0.25 -9.05 21.98
CA ASP A 325 0.09 -7.65 21.55
C ASP A 325 -0.27 -6.78 22.77
N ARG A 326 0.76 -6.15 23.33
CA ARG A 326 0.61 -5.30 24.53
C ARG A 326 0.10 -3.92 24.12
N HIS A 327 -1.20 -3.78 24.11
CA HIS A 327 -1.85 -2.50 23.85
C HIS A 327 -1.83 -1.59 25.10
N ILE A 328 -2.05 -0.31 24.84
CA ILE A 328 -2.19 0.70 25.89
C ILE A 328 -3.44 0.42 26.75
N VAL A 329 -4.48 -0.17 26.13
CA VAL A 329 -5.72 -0.55 26.81
C VAL A 329 -5.63 -2.01 27.26
N GLY A 330 -5.80 -2.26 28.57
CA GLY A 330 -5.85 -3.62 29.10
C GLY A 330 -7.22 -4.24 28.89
N TYR A 331 -7.27 -5.41 28.25
CA TYR A 331 -8.51 -6.18 28.08
C TYR A 331 -8.54 -7.36 29.06
N GLU A 332 -9.75 -7.74 29.50
CA GLU A 332 -9.93 -8.89 30.37
C GLU A 332 -9.73 -10.23 29.68
N SER A 333 -10.01 -10.30 28.36
CA SER A 333 -9.89 -11.52 27.57
C SER A 333 -9.43 -11.22 26.14
N SER A 334 -8.73 -12.19 25.56
CA SER A 334 -8.42 -12.20 24.13
C SER A 334 -9.70 -12.64 23.36
N GLY A 335 -9.82 -12.22 22.10
CA GLY A 335 -10.95 -12.64 21.26
C GLY A 335 -11.08 -11.86 19.97
N LEU A 336 -12.02 -12.30 19.16
CA LEU A 336 -12.37 -11.65 17.89
C LEU A 336 -13.65 -10.83 18.11
N ARG A 337 -13.57 -9.54 17.85
CA ARG A 337 -14.73 -8.62 17.87
C ARG A 337 -15.17 -8.42 16.42
N LEU A 338 -16.33 -8.98 16.03
CA LEU A 338 -16.82 -8.80 14.66
C LEU A 338 -17.20 -7.34 14.44
N LEU A 339 -16.49 -6.70 13.52
CA LEU A 339 -16.79 -5.33 13.10
C LEU A 339 -17.91 -5.37 12.06
N HIS A 340 -17.63 -5.96 10.91
CA HIS A 340 -18.58 -6.04 9.80
C HIS A 340 -18.34 -7.25 8.91
N LEU A 341 -19.36 -7.62 8.15
CA LEU A 341 -19.23 -8.46 6.96
C LEU A 341 -19.12 -7.52 5.75
N ILE A 342 -18.04 -7.66 4.98
CA ILE A 342 -17.75 -6.78 3.85
C ILE A 342 -17.87 -7.58 2.55
N ARG A 343 -18.66 -7.11 1.58
CA ARG A 343 -18.85 -7.81 0.31
C ARG A 343 -17.56 -7.84 -0.50
N ASN A 344 -17.22 -8.98 -1.07
CA ASN A 344 -16.03 -9.15 -1.93
C ASN A 344 -16.37 -8.65 -3.34
N ALA A 345 -16.48 -7.32 -3.45
CA ALA A 345 -16.83 -6.63 -4.68
C ALA A 345 -15.89 -5.43 -4.86
N GLU A 346 -15.79 -4.92 -6.08
CA GLU A 346 -14.95 -3.76 -6.38
C GLU A 346 -15.41 -2.53 -5.59
N SER A 347 -16.72 -2.26 -5.61
CA SER A 347 -17.29 -1.18 -4.79
C SER A 347 -17.46 -1.65 -3.35
N PHE A 348 -17.00 -0.83 -2.42
CA PHE A 348 -17.10 -1.15 -0.98
C PHE A 348 -18.57 -1.15 -0.53
N SER A 349 -18.96 -2.20 0.15
CA SER A 349 -20.25 -2.24 0.83
C SER A 349 -20.23 -3.24 2.00
N ILE A 350 -21.00 -2.91 3.02
CA ILE A 350 -21.18 -3.75 4.22
C ILE A 350 -22.44 -4.59 4.04
N ASP A 351 -22.35 -5.87 4.37
CA ASP A 351 -23.50 -6.79 4.37
C ASP A 351 -24.12 -6.86 5.78
N ALA A 352 -24.75 -5.77 6.18
CA ALA A 352 -25.36 -5.65 7.51
C ALA A 352 -26.49 -6.67 7.74
N ALA A 353 -27.15 -7.11 6.67
CA ALA A 353 -28.30 -8.05 6.78
C ALA A 353 -27.90 -9.41 7.36
N HIS A 354 -26.68 -9.86 7.12
CA HIS A 354 -26.21 -11.17 7.55
C HIS A 354 -25.35 -11.15 8.83
N GLU A 355 -25.02 -9.95 9.36
CA GLU A 355 -24.09 -9.82 10.50
C GLU A 355 -24.60 -10.54 11.76
N GLU A 356 -25.88 -10.42 12.08
CA GLU A 356 -26.44 -11.03 13.27
C GLU A 356 -26.37 -12.56 13.18
N THR A 357 -26.79 -13.13 12.05
CA THR A 357 -26.74 -14.58 11.81
C THR A 357 -25.30 -15.09 11.94
N PHE A 358 -24.34 -14.42 11.32
CA PHE A 358 -22.93 -14.81 11.39
C PHE A 358 -22.38 -14.69 12.81
N THR A 359 -22.75 -13.63 13.53
CA THR A 359 -22.35 -13.40 14.92
C THR A 359 -22.80 -14.55 15.82
N LEU A 360 -24.08 -14.93 15.70
CA LEU A 360 -24.66 -16.00 16.50
C LEU A 360 -24.04 -17.36 16.16
N ALA A 361 -23.88 -17.67 14.88
CA ALA A 361 -23.30 -18.94 14.42
C ALA A 361 -21.88 -19.15 14.95
N GLY A 362 -21.06 -18.11 14.98
CA GLY A 362 -19.68 -18.20 15.44
C GLY A 362 -19.46 -17.88 16.92
N GLY A 363 -20.51 -17.47 17.63
CA GLY A 363 -20.40 -17.04 19.04
C GLY A 363 -19.52 -15.79 19.18
N PHE A 364 -19.48 -14.94 18.15
CA PHE A 364 -18.62 -13.75 18.16
C PHE A 364 -19.22 -12.64 19.03
N VAL A 365 -18.35 -11.77 19.53
CA VAL A 365 -18.76 -10.54 20.25
C VAL A 365 -18.67 -9.37 19.27
N ARG A 366 -19.57 -8.42 19.40
CA ARG A 366 -19.52 -7.15 18.64
C ARG A 366 -19.05 -6.03 19.56
N PRO A 367 -18.50 -4.94 18.99
CA PRO A 367 -18.19 -3.76 19.78
C PRO A 367 -19.43 -3.23 20.50
N GLU A 368 -19.24 -2.70 21.70
CA GLU A 368 -20.33 -2.13 22.49
C GLU A 368 -20.96 -0.93 21.76
N THR A 369 -22.29 -0.99 21.56
CA THR A 369 -23.05 0.17 21.05
C THR A 369 -23.24 1.20 22.17
N VAL A 370 -22.63 2.37 21.98
CA VAL A 370 -22.65 3.46 22.94
C VAL A 370 -23.89 4.35 22.74
N ALA A 371 -24.31 4.50 21.49
CA ALA A 371 -25.51 5.30 21.16
C ALA A 371 -26.06 4.87 19.79
N ILE A 372 -27.35 5.09 19.62
CA ILE A 372 -28.03 4.94 18.33
C ILE A 372 -28.73 6.26 18.03
N CYS A 373 -28.37 6.89 16.93
CA CYS A 373 -28.91 8.20 16.52
C CYS A 373 -29.94 7.98 15.43
N HIS A 374 -31.21 8.16 15.76
CA HIS A 374 -32.32 7.95 14.83
C HIS A 374 -32.67 9.22 14.05
N SER A 375 -32.00 10.33 14.33
CA SER A 375 -32.19 11.57 13.57
C SER A 375 -30.87 12.34 13.49
N PRO A 376 -30.78 13.29 12.55
CA PRO A 376 -29.59 14.13 12.42
C PRO A 376 -29.24 14.90 13.69
N GLU A 377 -30.26 15.33 14.45
CA GLU A 377 -30.08 16.02 15.73
C GLU A 377 -29.47 15.12 16.79
N UNK A 378 -29.83 14.03 16.79
CA UNK A 378 -29.30 13.09 17.67
C UNK A 378 -27.82 12.93 17.46
N UNK A 379 -27.39 13.06 16.27
CA UNK A 379 -26.01 12.96 15.98
C UNK A 379 -25.26 14.15 16.58
N UNK A 380 -25.87 15.21 16.65
CA UNK A 380 -25.31 16.37 17.22
C UNK A 380 -25.10 16.26 18.68
N UNK A 381 -25.78 15.62 19.24
CA UNK A 381 -25.70 15.41 20.61
C UNK A 381 -24.70 14.42 21.01
N SER A 382 -24.42 13.54 20.16
CA SER A 382 -23.42 12.46 20.43
C SER A 382 -21.95 12.88 20.17
N ARG A 383 -21.73 14.09 19.72
CA ARG A 383 -20.36 14.59 19.43
C ARG A 383 -19.44 14.47 20.66
N PRO A 384 -18.26 13.84 20.53
CA PRO A 384 -17.29 13.79 21.64
C PRO A 384 -16.93 15.21 22.12
N GLY A 385 -17.07 15.46 23.40
CA GLY A 385 -16.82 16.79 24.00
C GLY A 385 -18.05 17.49 24.55
N ASN A 386 -19.26 17.12 24.10
CA ASN A 386 -20.48 17.74 24.61
C ASN A 386 -20.91 17.17 25.97
N ARG A 387 -20.39 16.01 26.38
CA ARG A 387 -20.76 15.38 27.70
C ARG A 387 -20.15 16.08 28.92
N ARG A 388 -19.22 17.04 28.73
CA ARG A 388 -18.59 17.73 29.88
C ARG A 388 -19.43 18.87 30.46
N ARG A 389 -20.60 19.23 29.84
CA ARG A 389 -21.44 20.35 30.31
C ARG A 389 -22.72 19.93 31.03
N GLN A 390 -23.01 18.62 31.14
CA GLN A 390 -24.18 18.20 31.93
C GLN A 390 -23.72 17.66 33.29
N GLY A 391 -23.73 18.55 34.24
CA GLY A 391 -24.06 18.31 35.64
C GLY A 391 -23.05 17.58 36.50
N LYS A 392 -22.27 18.35 37.27
CA LYS A 392 -22.01 17.96 38.65
C LYS A 392 -23.23 18.41 39.45
N PRO A 393 -23.92 17.53 40.19
CA PRO A 393 -24.87 18.03 41.22
C PRO A 393 -24.08 18.73 42.31
N ALA A 394 -24.67 19.79 42.85
CA ALA A 394 -24.11 20.57 43.94
C ALA A 394 -23.98 19.73 45.21
#